data_b265023aae965e550feb71ecdd6933a7
#
_entry.id   b265023aae965e550feb71ecdd6933a7
#
_cell.length_a   1.000
_cell.length_b   1.000
_cell.length_c   1.000
_cell.angle_alpha   90.00
_cell.angle_beta   90.00
_cell.angle_gamma   90.00
#
_symmetry.space_group_name_H-M   'P 1'
#
loop_
_entity.id
_entity.type
_entity.pdbx_description
1 polymer ?
#
loop_
_entity_poly.entity_id
_entity_poly.type
_entity_poly.pdbx_seq_one_letter_code
_entity_poly.pdbx_strand_id
1 'polypeptide(L)'
;MGQGMMVVAFILAIGLLTMFFADVQETQRNPNQAPTSAMAGNAVEVALLRNRQGHYVVTGTINRQPAEFLLDTGATDVVIPADLAARLNLTRGQPGRAMTANGMVTVYSTSIDRLTVGDIELYDVRASINPGMNGASILLGMSALKHIEFVQRGDQLTLRQIL
;
A
#
# COMPACT_ATOMS: atom_id res chain seq x y z
N MET A 1 26.53 -42.75 4.20
CA MET A 1 26.69 -41.28 4.25
C MET A 1 26.02 -40.55 3.07
N GLY A 2 25.93 -41.10 1.85
CA GLY A 2 25.42 -40.38 0.69
C GLY A 2 23.92 -40.02 0.71
N GLN A 3 23.05 -40.89 1.17
CA GLN A 3 21.59 -40.66 1.10
C GLN A 3 21.13 -39.53 2.04
N GLY A 4 21.64 -39.45 3.28
CA GLY A 4 21.31 -38.39 4.20
C GLY A 4 21.76 -37.01 3.70
N MET A 5 22.92 -36.94 3.09
CA MET A 5 23.45 -35.69 2.51
C MET A 5 22.62 -35.22 1.31
N MET A 6 22.14 -36.15 0.47
CA MET A 6 21.22 -35.82 -0.64
C MET A 6 19.88 -35.26 -0.16
N VAL A 7 19.30 -35.86 0.90
CA VAL A 7 18.06 -35.36 1.50
C VAL A 7 18.22 -33.95 2.06
N VAL A 8 19.31 -33.69 2.79
CA VAL A 8 19.63 -32.34 3.31
C VAL A 8 19.82 -31.34 2.18
N ALA A 9 20.58 -31.69 1.14
CA ALA A 9 20.80 -30.83 -0.01
C ALA A 9 19.48 -30.51 -0.75
N PHE A 10 18.60 -31.49 -0.87
CA PHE A 10 17.28 -31.32 -1.51
C PHE A 10 16.36 -30.38 -0.68
N ILE A 11 16.35 -30.54 0.64
CA ILE A 11 15.57 -29.65 1.53
C ILE A 11 16.10 -28.21 1.45
N LEU A 12 17.43 -28.03 1.45
CA LEU A 12 18.04 -26.71 1.31
C LEU A 12 17.71 -26.08 -0.06
N ALA A 13 17.77 -26.88 -1.14
CA ALA A 13 17.42 -26.39 -2.48
C ALA A 13 15.96 -25.95 -2.56
N ILE A 14 15.02 -26.73 -2.01
CA ILE A 14 13.60 -26.32 -1.96
C ILE A 14 13.44 -25.07 -1.10
N GLY A 15 14.11 -24.98 0.05
CA GLY A 15 14.07 -23.80 0.90
C GLY A 15 14.55 -22.53 0.18
N LEU A 16 15.67 -22.61 -0.52
CA LEU A 16 16.19 -21.50 -1.33
C LEU A 16 15.27 -21.15 -2.50
N LEU A 17 14.70 -22.16 -3.16
CA LEU A 17 13.78 -21.96 -4.26
C LEU A 17 12.49 -21.27 -3.79
N THR A 18 11.92 -21.69 -2.67
CA THR A 18 10.73 -21.05 -2.08
C THR A 18 11.01 -19.60 -1.68
N MET A 19 12.15 -19.30 -1.07
CA MET A 19 12.54 -17.92 -0.75
C MET A 19 12.71 -17.07 -2.00
N PHE A 20 13.36 -17.59 -3.03
CA PHE A 20 13.52 -16.88 -4.30
C PHE A 20 12.18 -16.58 -4.97
N PHE A 21 11.28 -17.57 -5.05
CA PHE A 21 9.96 -17.35 -5.64
C PHE A 21 9.07 -16.42 -4.81
N ALA A 22 9.19 -16.43 -3.48
CA ALA A 22 8.47 -15.51 -2.61
C ALA A 22 8.88 -14.05 -2.89
N ASP A 23 10.19 -13.78 -3.03
CA ASP A 23 10.71 -12.45 -3.35
C ASP A 23 10.27 -11.98 -4.74
N VAL A 24 10.31 -12.87 -5.73
CA VAL A 24 9.82 -12.57 -7.09
C VAL A 24 8.32 -12.24 -7.08
N GLN A 25 7.50 -12.99 -6.34
CA GLN A 25 6.07 -12.72 -6.23
C GLN A 25 5.79 -11.38 -5.55
N GLU A 26 6.51 -11.08 -4.48
CA GLU A 26 6.37 -9.81 -3.77
C GLU A 26 6.74 -8.61 -4.67
N THR A 27 7.86 -8.69 -5.39
CA THR A 27 8.28 -7.66 -6.35
C THR A 27 7.25 -7.49 -7.48
N GLN A 28 6.64 -8.58 -7.94
CA GLN A 28 5.59 -8.52 -8.97
C GLN A 28 4.28 -7.92 -8.43
N ARG A 29 3.96 -8.11 -7.15
CA ARG A 29 2.79 -7.56 -6.48
C ARG A 29 2.96 -6.08 -6.19
N ASN A 30 4.12 -5.71 -5.64
CA ASN A 30 4.49 -4.33 -5.34
C ASN A 30 5.85 -3.98 -5.97
N PRO A 31 5.87 -3.46 -7.21
CA PRO A 31 7.11 -3.03 -7.85
C PRO A 31 7.67 -1.73 -7.25
N ASN A 32 6.93 -1.04 -6.38
CA ASN A 32 7.29 0.24 -5.78
C ASN A 32 7.55 0.10 -4.27
N GLN A 33 8.33 -0.91 -3.86
CA GLN A 33 8.68 -1.14 -2.45
C GLN A 33 9.56 -0.03 -1.87
N ALA A 34 10.38 0.61 -2.72
CA ALA A 34 11.23 1.75 -2.36
C ALA A 34 11.04 2.86 -3.41
N PRO A 35 9.91 3.60 -3.36
CA PRO A 35 9.63 4.62 -4.35
C PRO A 35 10.67 5.76 -4.27
N THR A 36 11.18 6.15 -5.44
CA THR A 36 12.11 7.26 -5.56
C THR A 36 11.36 8.54 -5.83
N SER A 37 11.79 9.62 -5.17
CA SER A 37 11.26 10.95 -5.36
C SER A 37 12.24 11.81 -6.15
N ALA A 38 11.71 12.80 -6.89
CA ALA A 38 12.48 13.80 -7.58
C ALA A 38 11.87 15.18 -7.34
N MET A 39 12.70 16.21 -7.29
CA MET A 39 12.24 17.59 -7.27
C MET A 39 12.03 18.08 -8.70
N ALA A 40 10.84 18.59 -9.00
CA ALA A 40 10.48 19.20 -10.28
C ALA A 40 9.96 20.63 -10.07
N GLY A 41 10.88 21.58 -10.07
CA GLY A 41 10.58 22.97 -9.72
C GLY A 41 10.19 23.11 -8.25
N ASN A 42 8.94 23.52 -7.99
CA ASN A 42 8.35 23.66 -6.67
C ASN A 42 7.48 22.44 -6.27
N ALA A 43 7.71 21.30 -6.89
CA ALA A 43 6.92 20.09 -6.63
C ALA A 43 7.82 18.89 -6.33
N VAL A 44 7.32 17.98 -5.49
CA VAL A 44 7.86 16.64 -5.30
C VAL A 44 7.12 15.69 -6.23
N GLU A 45 7.85 14.90 -7.00
CA GLU A 45 7.30 13.88 -7.88
C GLU A 45 7.75 12.48 -7.45
N VAL A 46 6.82 11.52 -7.48
CA VAL A 46 7.07 10.10 -7.22
C VAL A 46 6.53 9.30 -8.39
N ALA A 47 7.42 8.55 -9.06
CA ALA A 47 7.04 7.70 -10.17
C ALA A 47 6.75 6.28 -9.69
N LEU A 48 5.58 5.75 -10.04
CA LEU A 48 5.13 4.42 -9.69
C LEU A 48 4.96 3.56 -10.94
N LEU A 49 5.38 2.31 -10.86
CA LEU A 49 5.18 1.31 -11.91
C LEU A 49 3.90 0.50 -11.62
N ARG A 50 3.17 0.20 -12.67
CA ARG A 50 1.99 -0.66 -12.62
C ARG A 50 2.41 -2.11 -12.42
N ASN A 51 1.76 -2.82 -11.51
CA ASN A 51 2.01 -4.23 -11.29
C ASN A 51 1.35 -5.12 -12.39
N ARG A 52 1.60 -6.43 -12.34
CA ARG A 52 1.06 -7.38 -13.34
C ARG A 52 -0.47 -7.48 -13.34
N GLN A 53 -1.14 -7.10 -12.24
CA GLN A 53 -2.60 -7.09 -12.12
C GLN A 53 -3.23 -5.79 -12.62
N GLY A 54 -2.43 -4.84 -13.09
CA GLY A 54 -2.90 -3.55 -13.59
C GLY A 54 -3.07 -2.48 -12.51
N HIS A 55 -2.57 -2.70 -11.29
CA HIS A 55 -2.72 -1.81 -10.16
C HIS A 55 -1.41 -1.08 -9.83
N TYR A 56 -1.54 0.06 -9.16
CA TYR A 56 -0.43 0.78 -8.56
C TYR A 56 -0.40 0.49 -7.07
N VAL A 57 0.59 -0.31 -6.66
CA VAL A 57 0.86 -0.64 -5.26
C VAL A 57 2.18 0.00 -4.88
N VAL A 58 2.26 0.62 -3.69
CA VAL A 58 3.46 1.33 -3.24
C VAL A 58 3.64 1.19 -1.73
N THR A 59 4.88 1.07 -1.29
CA THR A 59 5.22 1.15 0.12
C THR A 59 5.47 2.60 0.52
N GLY A 60 4.86 3.00 1.63
CA GLY A 60 5.04 4.30 2.27
C GLY A 60 4.92 4.16 3.78
N THR A 61 4.47 5.21 4.47
CA THR A 61 4.28 5.15 5.93
C THR A 61 2.96 5.77 6.38
N ILE A 62 2.44 5.27 7.50
CA ILE A 62 1.40 5.91 8.32
C ILE A 62 1.99 6.15 9.70
N ASN A 63 2.01 7.40 10.15
CA ASN A 63 2.56 7.81 11.44
C ASN A 63 3.97 7.23 11.69
N ARG A 64 4.83 7.24 10.63
CA ARG A 64 6.19 6.70 10.58
C ARG A 64 6.28 5.15 10.62
N GLN A 65 5.17 4.44 10.59
CA GLN A 65 5.16 2.97 10.51
C GLN A 65 4.98 2.54 9.05
N PRO A 66 5.77 1.57 8.56
CA PRO A 66 5.64 1.08 7.19
C PRO A 66 4.22 0.60 6.89
N ALA A 67 3.71 1.00 5.75
CA ALA A 67 2.40 0.62 5.24
C ALA A 67 2.44 0.45 3.73
N GLU A 68 1.68 -0.50 3.22
CA GLU A 68 1.51 -0.69 1.79
C GLU A 68 0.18 -0.12 1.33
N PHE A 69 0.23 0.65 0.27
CA PHE A 69 -0.92 1.32 -0.31
C PHE A 69 -1.25 0.77 -1.69
N LEU A 70 -2.52 0.51 -1.93
CA LEU A 70 -3.10 0.31 -3.25
C LEU A 70 -3.83 1.59 -3.63
N LEU A 71 -3.41 2.27 -4.70
CA LEU A 71 -4.08 3.46 -5.21
C LEU A 71 -5.45 3.09 -5.75
N ASP A 72 -6.49 3.71 -5.19
CA ASP A 72 -7.88 3.44 -5.56
C ASP A 72 -8.70 4.73 -5.62
N THR A 73 -8.88 5.26 -6.82
CA THR A 73 -9.71 6.46 -7.05
C THR A 73 -11.21 6.22 -6.85
N GLY A 74 -11.64 4.96 -6.76
CA GLY A 74 -13.02 4.58 -6.43
C GLY A 74 -13.33 4.63 -4.93
N ALA A 75 -12.31 4.61 -4.08
CA ALA A 75 -12.47 4.75 -2.64
C ALA A 75 -12.56 6.23 -2.24
N THR A 76 -13.60 6.61 -1.49
CA THR A 76 -13.76 8.00 -0.99
C THR A 76 -12.71 8.36 0.06
N ASP A 77 -12.44 7.45 0.98
CA ASP A 77 -11.47 7.63 2.07
C ASP A 77 -10.28 6.69 1.90
N VAL A 78 -9.20 6.96 2.64
CA VAL A 78 -8.19 5.93 2.89
C VAL A 78 -8.85 4.81 3.69
N VAL A 79 -8.85 3.57 3.18
CA VAL A 79 -9.54 2.43 3.83
C VAL A 79 -8.50 1.45 4.37
N ILE A 80 -8.58 1.18 5.67
CA ILE A 80 -7.59 0.40 6.41
C ILE A 80 -8.25 -0.87 6.95
N PRO A 81 -7.72 -2.07 6.64
CA PRO A 81 -8.14 -3.31 7.30
C PRO A 81 -8.00 -3.20 8.82
N ALA A 82 -8.95 -3.78 9.57
CA ALA A 82 -8.98 -3.64 11.04
C ALA A 82 -7.68 -4.15 11.72
N ASP A 83 -7.11 -5.26 11.23
CA ASP A 83 -5.87 -5.81 11.76
C ASP A 83 -4.67 -4.89 11.52
N LEU A 84 -4.63 -4.20 10.38
CA LEU A 84 -3.61 -3.19 10.09
C LEU A 84 -3.80 -1.95 10.95
N ALA A 85 -5.03 -1.48 11.11
CA ALA A 85 -5.33 -0.33 11.97
C ALA A 85 -4.85 -0.55 13.41
N ALA A 86 -5.05 -1.76 13.96
CA ALA A 86 -4.56 -2.13 15.29
C ALA A 86 -3.02 -2.10 15.37
N ARG A 87 -2.33 -2.65 14.37
CA ARG A 87 -0.86 -2.61 14.31
C ARG A 87 -0.30 -1.20 14.16
N LEU A 88 -0.99 -0.33 13.42
CA LEU A 88 -0.63 1.07 13.22
C LEU A 88 -1.08 1.99 14.37
N ASN A 89 -1.65 1.42 15.44
CA ASN A 89 -2.18 2.14 16.61
C ASN A 89 -3.19 3.24 16.24
N LEU A 90 -4.03 3.00 15.22
CA LEU A 90 -5.06 3.94 14.81
C LEU A 90 -6.31 3.79 15.68
N THR A 91 -6.81 4.91 16.20
CA THR A 91 -7.99 4.93 17.05
C THR A 91 -9.25 4.69 16.23
N ARG A 92 -10.05 3.72 16.66
CA ARG A 92 -11.35 3.44 16.09
C ARG A 92 -12.37 4.46 16.60
N GLY A 93 -12.91 5.26 15.70
CA GLY A 93 -13.91 6.28 15.99
C GLY A 93 -15.35 5.81 15.79
N GLN A 94 -16.23 6.71 15.37
CA GLN A 94 -17.65 6.45 15.22
C GLN A 94 -17.94 5.47 14.07
N PRO A 95 -18.94 4.59 14.20
CA PRO A 95 -19.39 3.72 13.13
C PRO A 95 -20.09 4.52 12.02
N GLY A 96 -19.87 4.11 10.78
CA GLY A 96 -20.50 4.62 9.59
C GLY A 96 -20.81 3.49 8.61
N ARG A 97 -21.44 3.81 7.49
CA ARG A 97 -21.70 2.88 6.41
C ARG A 97 -20.93 3.29 5.16
N ALA A 98 -20.33 2.36 4.50
CA ALA A 98 -19.69 2.56 3.19
C ALA A 98 -20.29 1.59 2.17
N MET A 99 -20.53 2.09 0.96
CA MET A 99 -20.88 1.27 -0.19
C MET A 99 -19.58 0.74 -0.79
N THR A 100 -19.49 -0.57 -0.98
CA THR A 100 -18.36 -1.26 -1.63
C THR A 100 -18.87 -2.10 -2.78
N ALA A 101 -17.96 -2.63 -3.59
CA ALA A 101 -18.30 -3.58 -4.66
C ALA A 101 -19.04 -4.82 -4.13
N ASN A 102 -18.82 -5.19 -2.87
CA ASN A 102 -19.46 -6.32 -2.19
C ASN A 102 -20.72 -5.90 -1.39
N GLY A 103 -21.22 -4.68 -1.59
CA GLY A 103 -22.40 -4.13 -0.91
C GLY A 103 -22.08 -3.18 0.24
N MET A 104 -23.09 -2.93 1.07
CA MET A 104 -22.99 -2.05 2.24
C MET A 104 -22.21 -2.72 3.36
N VAL A 105 -21.20 -2.04 3.87
CA VAL A 105 -20.39 -2.50 5.01
C VAL A 105 -20.35 -1.45 6.11
N THR A 106 -20.22 -1.90 7.36
CA THR A 106 -19.96 -1.01 8.49
C THR A 106 -18.47 -0.72 8.55
N VAL A 107 -18.12 0.57 8.58
CA VAL A 107 -16.75 1.06 8.74
C VAL A 107 -16.68 1.98 9.96
N TYR A 108 -15.48 2.25 10.46
CA TYR A 108 -15.26 3.15 11.59
C TYR A 108 -14.34 4.29 11.19
N SER A 109 -14.73 5.51 11.50
CA SER A 109 -13.90 6.67 11.20
C SER A 109 -12.58 6.63 11.97
N THR A 110 -11.53 7.15 11.34
CA THR A 110 -10.22 7.39 11.95
C THR A 110 -9.52 8.53 11.23
N SER A 111 -8.42 9.02 11.78
CA SER A 111 -7.56 10.03 11.18
C SER A 111 -6.11 9.52 11.17
N ILE A 112 -5.39 9.88 10.13
CA ILE A 112 -3.96 9.63 9.99
C ILE A 112 -3.26 10.96 10.14
N ASP A 113 -2.41 11.12 11.16
CA ASP A 113 -1.71 12.39 11.40
C ASP A 113 -0.71 12.69 10.29
N ARG A 114 0.04 11.66 9.82
CA ARG A 114 1.00 11.79 8.73
C ARG A 114 1.01 10.52 7.86
N LEU A 115 0.80 10.71 6.57
CA LEU A 115 0.90 9.68 5.53
C LEU A 115 2.00 10.08 4.54
N THR A 116 2.91 9.16 4.20
CA THR A 116 3.96 9.44 3.22
C THR A 116 4.01 8.41 2.10
N VAL A 117 4.35 8.88 0.89
CA VAL A 117 4.71 8.05 -0.26
C VAL A 117 5.95 8.68 -0.90
N GLY A 118 7.12 8.03 -0.73
CA GLY A 118 8.39 8.71 -1.00
C GLY A 118 8.50 9.97 -0.15
N ASP A 119 8.85 11.11 -0.79
CA ASP A 119 8.93 12.42 -0.14
C ASP A 119 7.61 13.22 -0.20
N ILE A 120 6.54 12.65 -0.75
CA ILE A 120 5.20 13.23 -0.65
C ILE A 120 4.69 13.02 0.77
N GLU A 121 4.26 14.10 1.43
CA GLU A 121 3.74 14.09 2.78
C GLU A 121 2.32 14.67 2.84
N LEU A 122 1.41 13.93 3.44
CA LEU A 122 0.04 14.37 3.69
C LEU A 122 -0.24 14.34 5.20
N TYR A 123 -0.93 15.35 5.68
CA TYR A 123 -1.27 15.51 7.09
C TYR A 123 -2.78 15.49 7.29
N ASP A 124 -3.22 15.06 8.46
CA ASP A 124 -4.63 15.04 8.89
C ASP A 124 -5.55 14.34 7.87
N VAL A 125 -5.08 13.20 7.34
CA VAL A 125 -5.81 12.47 6.31
C VAL A 125 -6.96 11.69 6.92
N ARG A 126 -8.19 11.99 6.44
CA ARG A 126 -9.37 11.23 6.83
C ARG A 126 -9.29 9.81 6.33
N ALA A 127 -9.55 8.85 7.21
CA ALA A 127 -9.52 7.43 6.91
C ALA A 127 -10.70 6.69 7.54
N SER A 128 -10.92 5.47 7.10
CA SER A 128 -11.90 4.56 7.68
C SER A 128 -11.29 3.18 7.91
N ILE A 129 -11.66 2.55 9.02
CA ILE A 129 -11.29 1.18 9.37
C ILE A 129 -12.42 0.26 8.92
N ASN A 130 -12.09 -0.70 8.07
CA ASN A 130 -13.04 -1.69 7.54
C ASN A 130 -12.76 -3.08 8.11
N PRO A 131 -13.60 -3.59 9.04
CA PRO A 131 -13.44 -4.94 9.59
C PRO A 131 -13.68 -6.07 8.59
N GLY A 132 -14.43 -5.80 7.52
CA GLY A 132 -14.71 -6.78 6.47
C GLY A 132 -13.64 -6.84 5.38
N MET A 133 -12.62 -5.99 5.46
CA MET A 133 -11.51 -5.97 4.50
C MET A 133 -10.36 -6.83 5.03
N ASN A 134 -9.95 -7.80 4.22
CA ASN A 134 -8.80 -8.66 4.48
C ASN A 134 -7.63 -8.25 3.58
N GLY A 135 -6.41 -8.55 4.01
CA GLY A 135 -5.19 -8.33 3.21
C GLY A 135 -4.22 -7.37 3.85
N ALA A 136 -3.09 -7.20 3.18
CA ALA A 136 -1.96 -6.41 3.68
C ALA A 136 -1.94 -4.96 3.14
N SER A 137 -2.76 -4.63 2.13
CA SER A 137 -2.74 -3.33 1.48
C SER A 137 -3.86 -2.43 1.99
N ILE A 138 -3.55 -1.17 2.16
CA ILE A 138 -4.48 -0.08 2.52
C ILE A 138 -4.93 0.58 1.22
N LEU A 139 -6.24 0.83 1.04
CA LEU A 139 -6.70 1.59 -0.11
C LEU A 139 -6.35 3.08 0.07
N LEU A 140 -5.54 3.61 -0.82
CA LEU A 140 -5.22 5.04 -0.87
C LEU A 140 -6.32 5.75 -1.68
N GLY A 141 -7.36 6.19 -0.99
CA GLY A 141 -8.56 6.78 -1.60
C GLY A 141 -8.48 8.29 -1.78
N MET A 142 -9.59 8.87 -2.23
CA MET A 142 -9.67 10.30 -2.60
C MET A 142 -9.45 11.27 -1.44
N SER A 143 -9.65 10.86 -0.18
CA SER A 143 -9.30 11.73 0.96
C SER A 143 -7.80 12.09 1.00
N ALA A 144 -6.93 11.24 0.46
CA ALA A 144 -5.51 11.50 0.25
C ALA A 144 -5.23 12.03 -1.16
N LEU A 145 -5.73 11.33 -2.19
CA LEU A 145 -5.38 11.59 -3.60
C LEU A 145 -5.83 12.97 -4.10
N LYS A 146 -6.88 13.57 -3.54
CA LYS A 146 -7.32 14.94 -3.91
C LYS A 146 -6.29 16.04 -3.62
N HIS A 147 -5.29 15.76 -2.80
CA HIS A 147 -4.20 16.68 -2.46
C HIS A 147 -2.94 16.48 -3.32
N ILE A 148 -3.01 15.56 -4.28
CA ILE A 148 -1.90 15.14 -5.13
C ILE A 148 -2.38 15.21 -6.58
N GLU A 149 -1.60 15.82 -7.46
CA GLU A 149 -1.78 15.64 -8.89
C GLU A 149 -1.25 14.27 -9.29
N PHE A 150 -1.94 13.57 -10.18
CA PHE A 150 -1.43 12.32 -10.71
C PHE A 150 -1.65 12.22 -12.21
N VAL A 151 -0.63 11.78 -12.93
CA VAL A 151 -0.63 11.65 -14.38
C VAL A 151 -0.17 10.25 -14.75
N GLN A 152 -1.02 9.52 -15.45
CA GLN A 152 -0.67 8.19 -15.99
C GLN A 152 -0.19 8.32 -17.44
N ARG A 153 0.96 7.69 -17.72
CA ARG A 153 1.50 7.53 -19.08
C ARG A 153 1.94 6.08 -19.27
N GLY A 154 1.18 5.31 -20.04
CA GLY A 154 1.42 3.87 -20.20
C GLY A 154 1.30 3.13 -18.86
N ASP A 155 2.36 2.45 -18.45
CA ASP A 155 2.43 1.68 -17.20
C ASP A 155 3.01 2.48 -16.02
N GLN A 156 3.32 3.75 -16.23
CA GLN A 156 3.84 4.64 -15.20
C GLN A 156 2.78 5.63 -14.74
N LEU A 157 2.66 5.80 -13.42
CA LEU A 157 1.88 6.82 -12.76
C LEU A 157 2.83 7.77 -12.03
N THR A 158 2.78 9.05 -12.32
CA THR A 158 3.53 10.07 -11.59
C THR A 158 2.58 10.74 -10.61
N LEU A 159 2.89 10.67 -9.33
CA LEU A 159 2.28 11.45 -8.26
C LEU A 159 3.06 12.75 -8.10
N ARG A 160 2.38 13.89 -7.92
CA ARG A 160 3.00 15.19 -7.80
C ARG A 160 2.34 16.02 -6.70
N GLN A 161 3.13 16.49 -5.75
CA GLN A 161 2.72 17.40 -4.69
C GLN A 161 3.40 18.75 -4.88
N ILE A 162 2.63 19.82 -5.00
CA ILE A 162 3.13 21.20 -5.02
C ILE A 162 3.43 21.61 -3.57
N LEU A 163 4.63 22.19 -3.33
CA LEU A 163 5.11 22.63 -2.02
C LEU A 163 4.70 24.06 -1.71
#